data_5e2606560bb2c44acc6696fa1608bab4
#
_entry.id   5e2606560bb2c44acc6696fa1608bab4
#
_cell.length_a   1.000
_cell.length_b   1.000
_cell.length_c   1.000
_cell.angle_alpha   90.00
_cell.angle_beta   90.00
_cell.angle_gamma   90.00
#
_symmetry.space_group_name_H-M   'P 1'
#
loop_
_entity.id
_entity.type
_entity.pdbx_description
1 polymer ?
#
loop_
_entity_poly.entity_id
_entity_poly.type
_entity_poly.pdbx_seq_one_letter_code
_entity_poly.pdbx_strand_id
1 'polypeptide(L)'
;MICFGQAVTVKSIPAEGITRIEQVDFAYAHRLHHTIRLIATARRRAHGQLEISVRPMMIPQASPLAHVMGSINGVLLVGNKGGNTTITGRGAGGEPTGVAVLSDVVEIARSMMAGGDSHSPFGYVTLHPSKTARAGENVISAYLRLVVRDRPGILARVCAILSRHRINIDSVLQEPAMPKKHLPFVMTLEPTEEKHVARAVKEIARLGFNAEPPLMMPFAELP
;
A
#
# COMPACT_ATOMS: atom_id res chain seq x y z
N MET A 1 -5.50 12.84 -9.70
CA MET A 1 -5.89 14.05 -10.46
C MET A 1 -5.88 15.28 -9.57
N ILE A 2 -6.66 15.32 -8.48
CA ILE A 2 -6.79 16.50 -7.60
C ILE A 2 -5.45 17.04 -7.10
N CYS A 3 -4.58 16.18 -6.54
CA CYS A 3 -3.32 16.64 -5.92
C CYS A 3 -2.21 17.04 -6.91
N PHE A 4 -2.27 16.58 -8.16
CA PHE A 4 -1.13 16.69 -9.09
C PHE A 4 -1.49 17.35 -10.43
N GLY A 5 -2.75 17.65 -10.70
CA GLY A 5 -3.21 18.22 -11.98
C GLY A 5 -2.97 17.30 -13.19
N GLN A 6 -2.86 16.01 -12.98
CA GLN A 6 -2.55 15.04 -14.02
C GLN A 6 -3.66 14.01 -14.19
N ALA A 7 -4.02 13.71 -15.43
CA ALA A 7 -4.98 12.67 -15.77
C ALA A 7 -4.32 11.29 -15.69
N VAL A 8 -4.99 10.35 -15.03
CA VAL A 8 -4.54 8.95 -14.88
C VAL A 8 -5.67 8.03 -15.29
N THR A 9 -5.36 7.01 -16.07
CA THR A 9 -6.32 5.97 -16.44
C THR A 9 -6.35 4.89 -15.37
N VAL A 10 -7.53 4.51 -14.89
CA VAL A 10 -7.70 3.48 -13.84
C VAL A 10 -6.99 2.17 -14.21
N LYS A 11 -7.04 1.75 -15.48
CA LYS A 11 -6.35 0.55 -15.97
C LYS A 11 -4.82 0.59 -15.83
N SER A 12 -4.22 1.75 -15.67
CA SER A 12 -2.78 1.90 -15.49
C SER A 12 -2.33 1.87 -14.03
N ILE A 13 -3.27 1.75 -13.09
CA ILE A 13 -2.99 1.72 -11.66
C ILE A 13 -2.81 0.27 -11.22
N PRO A 14 -1.60 -0.14 -10.78
CA PRO A 14 -1.40 -1.45 -10.17
C PRO A 14 -2.27 -1.58 -8.92
N ALA A 15 -3.05 -2.65 -8.85
CA ALA A 15 -3.92 -2.92 -7.71
C ALA A 15 -3.76 -4.35 -7.21
N GLU A 16 -3.59 -4.50 -5.90
CA GLU A 16 -3.57 -5.77 -5.18
C GLU A 16 -4.68 -5.80 -4.14
N GLY A 17 -5.42 -6.93 -4.09
CA GLY A 17 -6.48 -7.15 -3.11
C GLY A 17 -5.96 -7.64 -1.76
N ILE A 18 -6.87 -7.75 -0.79
CA ILE A 18 -6.57 -8.15 0.59
C ILE A 18 -6.87 -9.62 0.88
N THR A 19 -7.33 -10.40 -0.10
CA THR A 19 -7.81 -11.78 0.08
C THR A 19 -6.74 -12.77 0.54
N ARG A 20 -5.47 -12.42 0.42
CA ARG A 20 -4.33 -13.24 0.84
C ARG A 20 -3.81 -12.92 2.24
N ILE A 21 -4.38 -11.88 2.89
CA ILE A 21 -3.99 -11.46 4.24
C ILE A 21 -4.74 -12.33 5.24
N GLU A 22 -4.02 -12.87 6.20
CA GLU A 22 -4.52 -13.75 7.23
C GLU A 22 -4.35 -13.15 8.63
N GLN A 23 -5.00 -13.74 9.61
CA GLN A 23 -4.90 -13.28 10.99
C GLN A 23 -3.46 -13.28 11.51
N VAL A 24 -2.64 -14.22 11.08
CA VAL A 24 -1.22 -14.32 11.45
C VAL A 24 -0.43 -13.10 10.98
N ASP A 25 -0.79 -12.49 9.84
CA ASP A 25 -0.12 -11.29 9.36
C ASP A 25 -0.35 -10.10 10.29
N PHE A 26 -1.55 -9.96 10.85
CA PHE A 26 -1.83 -8.91 11.84
C PHE A 26 -1.07 -9.14 13.15
N ALA A 27 -0.89 -10.39 13.58
CA ALA A 27 -0.08 -10.71 14.76
C ALA A 27 1.39 -10.31 14.54
N TYR A 28 1.99 -10.66 13.41
CA TYR A 28 3.35 -10.25 13.06
C TYR A 28 3.46 -8.73 12.85
N ALA A 29 2.48 -8.11 12.21
CA ALA A 29 2.46 -6.66 12.05
C ALA A 29 2.49 -5.95 13.42
N HIS A 30 1.69 -6.40 14.37
CA HIS A 30 1.68 -5.84 15.72
C HIS A 30 3.03 -5.96 16.42
N ARG A 31 3.71 -7.11 16.30
CA ARG A 31 5.07 -7.32 16.85
C ARG A 31 6.11 -6.40 16.22
N LEU A 32 5.92 -6.06 14.95
CA LEU A 32 6.76 -5.11 14.22
C LEU A 32 6.37 -3.65 14.45
N HIS A 33 5.45 -3.36 15.40
CA HIS A 33 4.88 -2.03 15.66
C HIS A 33 4.18 -1.42 14.43
N HIS A 34 3.53 -2.27 13.64
CA HIS A 34 2.78 -1.90 12.44
C HIS A 34 1.34 -2.41 12.50
N THR A 35 0.53 -1.93 11.60
CA THR A 35 -0.78 -2.50 11.24
C THR A 35 -0.86 -2.67 9.73
N ILE A 36 -1.83 -3.44 9.25
CA ILE A 36 -2.03 -3.63 7.80
C ILE A 36 -3.23 -2.80 7.36
N ARG A 37 -3.05 -2.01 6.30
CA ARG A 37 -4.12 -1.24 5.67
C ARG A 37 -4.06 -1.37 4.16
N LEU A 38 -5.22 -1.32 3.50
CA LEU A 38 -5.29 -1.14 2.05
C LEU A 38 -5.09 0.34 1.75
N ILE A 39 -3.99 0.65 1.09
CA ILE A 39 -3.58 2.05 0.85
C ILE A 39 -3.54 2.33 -0.65
N ALA A 40 -4.19 3.41 -1.05
CA ALA A 40 -3.98 4.04 -2.33
C ALA A 40 -2.87 5.09 -2.17
N THR A 41 -1.78 4.93 -2.91
CA THR A 41 -0.65 5.87 -2.91
C THR A 41 -0.55 6.61 -4.23
N ALA A 42 -0.19 7.89 -4.16
CA ALA A 42 0.23 8.65 -5.33
C ALA A 42 1.39 9.55 -4.92
N ARG A 43 2.54 9.41 -5.58
CA ARG A 43 3.77 10.17 -5.30
C ARG A 43 4.31 10.75 -6.61
N ARG A 44 4.72 12.02 -6.57
CA ARG A 44 5.43 12.64 -7.69
C ARG A 44 6.92 12.31 -7.58
N ARG A 45 7.48 11.72 -8.63
CA ARG A 45 8.91 11.46 -8.77
C ARG A 45 9.63 12.59 -9.50
N ALA A 46 10.96 12.47 -9.59
CA ALA A 46 11.75 13.29 -10.47
C ALA A 46 11.18 13.25 -11.90
N HIS A 47 11.36 14.34 -12.66
CA HIS A 47 10.83 14.51 -14.01
C HIS A 47 9.29 14.46 -14.14
N GLY A 48 8.54 14.67 -13.02
CA GLY A 48 7.08 14.80 -13.03
C GLY A 48 6.30 13.50 -13.24
N GLN A 49 6.95 12.35 -13.22
CA GLN A 49 6.28 11.05 -13.28
C GLN A 49 5.48 10.79 -12.00
N LEU A 50 4.32 10.15 -12.13
CA LEU A 50 3.53 9.70 -10.98
C LEU A 50 3.75 8.21 -10.72
N GLU A 51 4.11 7.92 -9.49
CA GLU A 51 4.04 6.58 -8.92
C GLU A 51 2.69 6.42 -8.24
N ILE A 52 1.90 5.45 -8.67
CA ILE A 52 0.55 5.23 -8.15
C ILE A 52 0.36 3.75 -7.93
N SER A 53 -0.27 3.37 -6.81
CA SER A 53 -0.66 1.98 -6.54
C SER A 53 -1.82 1.92 -5.55
N VAL A 54 -2.54 0.81 -5.56
CA VAL A 54 -3.52 0.44 -4.53
C VAL A 54 -3.16 -0.95 -4.04
N ARG A 55 -2.70 -1.07 -2.81
CA ARG A 55 -2.26 -2.37 -2.25
C ARG A 55 -2.26 -2.38 -0.72
N PRO A 56 -2.33 -3.57 -0.09
CA PRO A 56 -2.09 -3.69 1.32
C PRO A 56 -0.64 -3.30 1.65
N MET A 57 -0.47 -2.56 2.73
CA MET A 57 0.83 -2.07 3.21
C MET A 57 0.94 -2.21 4.72
N MET A 58 2.16 -2.40 5.19
CA MET A 58 2.53 -2.33 6.60
C MET A 58 2.64 -0.86 7.01
N ILE A 59 1.71 -0.40 7.85
CA ILE A 59 1.63 1.00 8.30
C ILE A 59 2.17 1.10 9.73
N PRO A 60 3.16 1.98 10.02
CA PRO A 60 3.62 2.20 11.38
C PRO A 60 2.46 2.58 12.32
N GLN A 61 2.42 1.99 13.52
CA GLN A 61 1.36 2.30 14.51
C GLN A 61 1.34 3.78 14.93
N ALA A 62 2.47 4.49 14.81
CA ALA A 62 2.54 5.92 15.05
C ALA A 62 1.87 6.76 13.95
N SER A 63 1.59 6.20 12.79
CA SER A 63 0.96 6.94 11.69
C SER A 63 -0.51 7.23 11.97
N PRO A 64 -1.02 8.44 11.65
CA PRO A 64 -2.44 8.74 11.72
C PRO A 64 -3.31 7.76 10.92
N LEU A 65 -2.81 7.21 9.81
CA LEU A 65 -3.52 6.23 8.98
C LEU A 65 -3.72 4.88 9.69
N ALA A 66 -2.89 4.56 10.69
CA ALA A 66 -3.05 3.33 11.47
C ALA A 66 -4.34 3.34 12.31
N HIS A 67 -4.82 4.53 12.69
CA HIS A 67 -5.97 4.73 13.58
C HIS A 67 -7.29 4.97 12.83
N VAL A 68 -7.28 4.96 11.51
CA VAL A 68 -8.50 5.05 10.70
C VAL A 68 -9.27 3.73 10.78
N MET A 69 -10.46 3.73 11.42
CA MET A 69 -11.23 2.53 11.70
C MET A 69 -12.71 2.68 11.31
N GLY A 70 -13.39 1.54 11.14
CA GLY A 70 -14.83 1.49 10.85
C GLY A 70 -15.17 2.15 9.51
N SER A 71 -16.15 3.05 9.50
CA SER A 71 -16.61 3.79 8.32
C SER A 71 -15.82 5.07 8.04
N ILE A 72 -14.73 5.31 8.78
CA ILE A 72 -13.89 6.49 8.61
C ILE A 72 -12.91 6.23 7.46
N ASN A 73 -12.78 7.18 6.56
CA ASN A 73 -11.72 7.25 5.57
C ASN A 73 -10.66 8.26 5.98
N GLY A 74 -9.41 8.04 5.59
CA GLY A 74 -8.30 8.94 5.86
C GLY A 74 -7.48 9.22 4.61
N VAL A 75 -7.05 10.46 4.46
CA VAL A 75 -6.10 10.90 3.44
C VAL A 75 -4.93 11.58 4.14
N LEU A 76 -3.72 11.11 3.89
CA LEU A 76 -2.49 11.75 4.33
C LEU A 76 -1.85 12.46 3.15
N LEU A 77 -1.74 13.77 3.24
CA LEU A 77 -1.03 14.63 2.29
C LEU A 77 0.35 14.94 2.85
N VAL A 78 1.39 14.60 2.10
CA VAL A 78 2.78 14.87 2.45
C VAL A 78 3.31 15.97 1.54
N GLY A 79 3.55 17.14 2.12
CA GLY A 79 4.02 18.31 1.39
C GLY A 79 5.49 18.64 1.70
N ASN A 80 6.29 18.92 0.67
CA ASN A 80 7.72 19.22 0.83
C ASN A 80 8.01 20.47 1.72
N LYS A 81 7.09 21.41 1.77
CA LYS A 81 7.25 22.66 2.52
C LYS A 81 6.14 22.88 3.57
N GLY A 82 4.95 22.36 3.32
CA GLY A 82 3.79 22.52 4.20
C GLY A 82 3.66 21.45 5.28
N GLY A 83 4.59 20.49 5.33
CA GLY A 83 4.51 19.37 6.25
C GLY A 83 3.38 18.39 5.90
N ASN A 84 2.95 17.62 6.89
CA ASN A 84 1.95 16.59 6.75
C ASN A 84 0.57 17.09 7.16
N THR A 85 -0.44 16.81 6.35
CA THR A 85 -1.85 17.07 6.67
C THR A 85 -2.63 15.79 6.59
N THR A 86 -3.34 15.44 7.65
CA THR A 86 -4.25 14.30 7.67
C THR A 86 -5.70 14.80 7.67
N ILE A 87 -6.48 14.30 6.72
CA ILE A 87 -7.91 14.60 6.61
C ILE A 87 -8.64 13.28 6.85
N THR A 88 -9.57 13.27 7.80
CA THR A 88 -10.41 12.13 8.10
C THR A 88 -11.88 12.51 8.06
N GLY A 89 -12.72 11.56 7.64
CA GLY A 89 -14.16 11.77 7.60
C GLY A 89 -14.93 10.46 7.42
N ARG A 90 -16.22 10.50 7.71
CA ARG A 90 -17.09 9.32 7.46
C ARG A 90 -17.28 9.14 5.96
N GLY A 91 -16.87 7.97 5.46
CA GLY A 91 -17.01 7.60 4.04
C GLY A 91 -18.27 6.80 3.74
N ALA A 92 -18.97 6.29 4.77
CA ALA A 92 -20.17 5.48 4.61
C ALA A 92 -21.19 5.79 5.72
N GLY A 93 -22.46 5.50 5.42
CA GLY A 93 -23.61 5.75 6.29
C GLY A 93 -24.68 6.58 5.57
N GLY A 94 -25.96 6.35 5.89
CA GLY A 94 -27.09 7.04 5.24
C GLY A 94 -27.03 8.57 5.42
N GLU A 95 -26.83 9.01 6.66
CA GLU A 95 -26.77 10.45 6.98
C GLU A 95 -25.58 11.15 6.31
N PRO A 96 -24.31 10.69 6.45
CA PRO A 96 -23.17 11.34 5.78
C PRO A 96 -23.33 11.38 4.27
N THR A 97 -23.83 10.29 3.67
CA THR A 97 -24.08 10.24 2.22
C THR A 97 -25.17 11.22 1.81
N GLY A 98 -26.28 11.28 2.56
CA GLY A 98 -27.36 12.24 2.31
C GLY A 98 -26.89 13.68 2.39
N VAL A 99 -26.08 14.02 3.38
CA VAL A 99 -25.48 15.37 3.51
C VAL A 99 -24.57 15.68 2.32
N ALA A 100 -23.72 14.74 1.89
CA ALA A 100 -22.85 14.95 0.75
C ALA A 100 -23.65 15.21 -0.53
N VAL A 101 -24.65 14.36 -0.85
CA VAL A 101 -25.51 14.56 -2.01
C VAL A 101 -26.26 15.90 -1.97
N LEU A 102 -26.81 16.27 -0.82
CA LEU A 102 -27.50 17.56 -0.67
C LEU A 102 -26.55 18.74 -0.85
N SER A 103 -25.33 18.64 -0.32
CA SER A 103 -24.30 19.66 -0.50
C SER A 103 -23.95 19.87 -1.97
N ASP A 104 -23.78 18.77 -2.73
CA ASP A 104 -23.51 18.83 -4.17
C ASP A 104 -24.69 19.48 -4.94
N VAL A 105 -25.93 19.13 -4.61
CA VAL A 105 -27.12 19.72 -5.22
C VAL A 105 -27.19 21.22 -4.96
N VAL A 106 -26.93 21.65 -3.71
CA VAL A 106 -26.94 23.07 -3.35
C VAL A 106 -25.81 23.84 -4.07
N GLU A 107 -24.63 23.25 -4.18
CA GLU A 107 -23.49 23.84 -4.90
C GLU A 107 -23.79 24.02 -6.39
N ILE A 108 -24.36 23.00 -7.04
CA ILE A 108 -24.79 23.07 -8.44
C ILE A 108 -25.84 24.16 -8.62
N ALA A 109 -26.85 24.21 -7.75
CA ALA A 109 -27.91 25.23 -7.83
C ALA A 109 -27.35 26.66 -7.70
N ARG A 110 -26.44 26.88 -6.75
CA ARG A 110 -25.76 28.18 -6.58
C ARG A 110 -24.95 28.56 -7.82
N SER A 111 -24.20 27.63 -8.38
CA SER A 111 -23.42 27.83 -9.61
C SER A 111 -24.31 28.23 -10.79
N MET A 112 -25.44 27.55 -10.97
CA MET A 112 -26.43 27.87 -12.00
C MET A 112 -27.02 29.26 -11.84
N MET A 113 -27.35 29.67 -10.60
CA MET A 113 -27.89 30.99 -10.29
C MET A 113 -26.86 32.11 -10.49
N ALA A 114 -25.57 31.83 -10.30
CA ALA A 114 -24.48 32.80 -10.47
C ALA A 114 -24.03 33.00 -11.93
N GLY A 115 -24.72 32.40 -12.91
CA GLY A 115 -24.42 32.57 -14.34
C GLY A 115 -23.55 31.49 -14.97
N GLY A 116 -23.31 30.38 -14.27
CA GLY A 116 -22.97 29.11 -14.92
C GLY A 116 -21.54 28.89 -15.39
N ASP A 117 -20.56 29.69 -15.01
CA ASP A 117 -19.15 29.29 -15.17
C ASP A 117 -18.81 28.24 -14.11
N SER A 118 -18.98 26.97 -14.50
CA SER A 118 -18.61 25.84 -13.63
C SER A 118 -17.09 25.87 -13.44
N HIS A 119 -16.64 26.44 -12.34
CA HIS A 119 -15.25 26.29 -11.90
C HIS A 119 -15.01 24.79 -11.72
N SER A 120 -14.00 24.26 -12.39
CA SER A 120 -13.59 22.88 -12.20
C SER A 120 -13.42 22.63 -10.70
N PRO A 121 -14.11 21.61 -10.11
CA PRO A 121 -13.98 21.31 -8.68
C PRO A 121 -12.55 20.96 -8.29
N PHE A 122 -11.66 20.79 -9.25
CA PHE A 122 -10.25 20.45 -9.05
C PHE A 122 -9.31 21.67 -9.05
N GLY A 123 -9.82 22.89 -9.26
CA GLY A 123 -8.97 24.09 -9.39
C GLY A 123 -8.03 24.08 -10.60
N TYR A 124 -8.17 23.11 -11.51
CA TYR A 124 -7.37 22.99 -12.73
C TYR A 124 -8.29 23.14 -13.95
N VAL A 125 -7.93 24.04 -14.82
CA VAL A 125 -8.65 24.25 -16.09
C VAL A 125 -8.38 23.09 -17.06
N THR A 126 -7.20 22.49 -16.99
CA THR A 126 -6.77 21.38 -17.87
C THR A 126 -5.96 20.36 -17.09
N LEU A 127 -6.31 19.09 -17.23
CA LEU A 127 -5.50 17.98 -16.72
C LEU A 127 -4.47 17.57 -17.78
N HIS A 128 -3.20 17.54 -17.42
CA HIS A 128 -2.14 17.06 -18.29
C HIS A 128 -2.06 15.53 -18.27
N PRO A 129 -1.76 14.88 -19.41
CA PRO A 129 -1.52 13.44 -19.41
C PRO A 129 -0.40 13.06 -18.45
N SER A 130 -0.64 12.04 -17.61
CA SER A 130 0.36 11.52 -16.68
C SER A 130 1.29 10.52 -17.36
N LYS A 131 2.60 10.66 -17.10
CA LYS A 131 3.55 9.56 -17.29
C LYS A 131 3.65 8.81 -15.97
N THR A 132 3.05 7.63 -15.90
CA THR A 132 3.21 6.76 -14.73
C THR A 132 4.61 6.17 -14.69
N ALA A 133 5.20 6.11 -13.50
CA ALA A 133 6.47 5.41 -13.30
C ALA A 133 6.29 3.91 -13.60
N ARG A 134 7.33 3.26 -14.09
CA ARG A 134 7.27 1.82 -14.34
C ARG A 134 7.14 1.07 -13.02
N ALA A 135 6.28 0.06 -13.01
CA ALA A 135 6.14 -0.83 -11.86
C ALA A 135 7.49 -1.49 -11.54
N GLY A 136 7.83 -1.56 -10.26
CA GLY A 136 9.04 -2.25 -9.79
C GLY A 136 10.32 -1.41 -9.69
N GLU A 137 10.33 -0.15 -10.13
CA GLU A 137 11.48 0.76 -9.97
C GLU A 137 11.54 1.41 -8.57
N ASN A 138 10.55 1.15 -7.74
CA ASN A 138 10.48 1.69 -6.38
C ASN A 138 11.44 0.96 -5.46
N VAL A 139 12.10 1.71 -4.59
CA VAL A 139 12.83 1.13 -3.46
C VAL A 139 11.83 0.94 -2.33
N ILE A 140 11.71 -0.28 -1.83
CA ILE A 140 10.79 -0.63 -0.76
C ILE A 140 11.50 -1.48 0.29
N SER A 141 11.15 -1.28 1.55
CA SER A 141 11.30 -2.31 2.58
C SER A 141 10.09 -3.23 2.50
N ALA A 142 10.28 -4.52 2.70
CA ALA A 142 9.20 -5.47 2.48
C ALA A 142 9.03 -6.47 3.64
N TYR A 143 7.79 -6.75 3.96
CA TYR A 143 7.34 -7.89 4.75
C TYR A 143 7.14 -9.07 3.80
N LEU A 144 7.74 -10.21 4.12
CA LEU A 144 7.62 -11.45 3.37
C LEU A 144 7.18 -12.58 4.30
N ARG A 145 5.92 -13.04 4.16
CA ARG A 145 5.42 -14.25 4.83
C ARG A 145 5.62 -15.47 3.96
N LEU A 146 6.16 -16.51 4.58
CA LEU A 146 6.29 -17.85 4.02
C LEU A 146 5.52 -18.83 4.90
N VAL A 147 4.72 -19.68 4.30
CA VAL A 147 4.05 -20.78 4.99
C VAL A 147 4.62 -22.09 4.42
N VAL A 148 5.29 -22.88 5.28
CA VAL A 148 6.10 -23.99 4.83
C VAL A 148 5.76 -25.29 5.55
N ARG A 149 6.10 -26.42 4.91
CA ARG A 149 6.21 -27.71 5.58
C ARG A 149 7.61 -27.79 6.19
N ASP A 150 7.65 -27.73 7.54
CA ASP A 150 8.91 -27.60 8.30
C ASP A 150 9.86 -28.76 8.01
N ARG A 151 11.09 -28.40 7.64
CA ARG A 151 12.23 -29.30 7.44
C ARG A 151 13.55 -28.54 7.50
N PRO A 152 14.66 -29.20 7.84
CA PRO A 152 15.97 -28.56 7.84
C PRO A 152 16.33 -27.94 6.50
N GLY A 153 17.01 -26.79 6.53
CA GLY A 153 17.58 -26.12 5.36
C GLY A 153 16.63 -25.16 4.62
N ILE A 154 15.40 -24.93 5.09
CA ILE A 154 14.46 -23.98 4.45
C ILE A 154 15.03 -22.56 4.46
N LEU A 155 15.44 -22.05 5.62
CA LEU A 155 16.01 -20.70 5.74
C LEU A 155 17.26 -20.55 4.88
N ALA A 156 18.16 -21.52 4.88
CA ALA A 156 19.36 -21.49 4.05
C ALA A 156 19.03 -21.32 2.56
N ARG A 157 18.01 -22.02 2.05
CA ARG A 157 17.59 -21.91 0.64
C ARG A 157 16.94 -20.54 0.34
N VAL A 158 16.10 -20.06 1.23
CA VAL A 158 15.46 -18.75 1.08
C VAL A 158 16.51 -17.63 1.12
N CYS A 159 17.42 -17.67 2.10
CA CYS A 159 18.52 -16.70 2.22
C CYS A 159 19.45 -16.73 0.99
N ALA A 160 19.75 -17.92 0.43
CA ALA A 160 20.55 -18.02 -0.78
C ALA A 160 19.87 -17.35 -1.99
N ILE A 161 18.54 -17.45 -2.13
CA ILE A 161 17.80 -16.77 -3.18
C ILE A 161 17.84 -15.26 -2.96
N LEU A 162 17.52 -14.78 -1.75
CA LEU A 162 17.54 -13.34 -1.42
C LEU A 162 18.93 -12.75 -1.69
N SER A 163 20.00 -13.44 -1.28
CA SER A 163 21.38 -13.03 -1.52
C SER A 163 21.71 -12.90 -3.02
N ARG A 164 21.30 -13.87 -3.86
CA ARG A 164 21.50 -13.78 -5.31
C ARG A 164 20.80 -12.57 -5.94
N HIS A 165 19.67 -12.16 -5.37
CA HIS A 165 18.93 -10.97 -5.79
C HIS A 165 19.41 -9.68 -5.09
N ARG A 166 20.51 -9.75 -4.30
CA ARG A 166 21.12 -8.63 -3.55
C ARG A 166 20.12 -7.98 -2.58
N ILE A 167 19.34 -8.81 -1.90
CA ILE A 167 18.37 -8.41 -0.91
C ILE A 167 18.89 -8.75 0.47
N ASN A 168 19.06 -7.75 1.32
CA ASN A 168 19.39 -7.93 2.73
C ASN A 168 18.14 -8.21 3.55
N ILE A 169 18.32 -9.01 4.60
CA ILE A 169 17.29 -9.35 5.58
C ILE A 169 17.53 -8.48 6.80
N ASP A 170 16.51 -7.78 7.23
CA ASP A 170 16.52 -7.00 8.47
C ASP A 170 16.17 -7.88 9.68
N SER A 171 15.09 -8.68 9.60
CA SER A 171 14.73 -9.61 10.68
C SER A 171 14.06 -10.88 10.16
N VAL A 172 14.04 -11.91 11.03
CA VAL A 172 13.31 -13.17 10.81
C VAL A 172 12.51 -13.46 12.07
N LEU A 173 11.20 -13.65 11.91
CA LEU A 173 10.28 -13.93 13.01
C LEU A 173 9.54 -15.24 12.75
N GLN A 174 9.52 -16.08 13.77
CA GLN A 174 8.74 -17.31 13.79
C GLN A 174 8.12 -17.49 15.15
N GLU A 175 6.83 -17.79 15.21
CA GLU A 175 6.14 -18.11 16.46
C GLU A 175 6.48 -19.55 16.89
N PRO A 176 6.81 -19.76 18.17
CA PRO A 176 6.98 -21.09 18.70
C PRO A 176 5.66 -21.86 18.71
N ALA A 177 5.73 -23.19 18.72
CA ALA A 177 4.58 -24.10 18.85
C ALA A 177 3.55 -24.09 17.69
N MET A 178 3.89 -23.53 16.54
CA MET A 178 3.04 -23.61 15.34
C MET A 178 3.10 -25.00 14.69
N PRO A 179 2.01 -25.44 13.99
CA PRO A 179 1.98 -26.75 13.33
C PRO A 179 3.07 -26.90 12.26
N LYS A 180 3.89 -27.94 12.38
CA LYS A 180 5.02 -28.16 11.45
C LYS A 180 4.62 -28.41 9.98
N LYS A 181 3.40 -28.86 9.74
CA LYS A 181 2.88 -29.05 8.37
C LYS A 181 2.47 -27.75 7.69
N HIS A 182 2.22 -26.70 8.47
CA HIS A 182 1.75 -25.40 8.01
C HIS A 182 2.35 -24.32 8.91
N LEU A 183 3.67 -24.14 8.77
CA LEU A 183 4.46 -23.27 9.63
C LEU A 183 4.64 -21.91 8.97
N PRO A 184 3.97 -20.85 9.46
CA PRO A 184 4.24 -19.50 9.01
C PRO A 184 5.51 -18.95 9.67
N PHE A 185 6.36 -18.30 8.89
CA PHE A 185 7.39 -17.42 9.38
C PHE A 185 7.50 -16.19 8.47
N VAL A 186 8.05 -15.14 9.02
CA VAL A 186 8.12 -13.83 8.37
C VAL A 186 9.58 -13.37 8.31
N MET A 187 9.92 -12.75 7.21
CA MET A 187 11.16 -12.00 7.04
C MET A 187 10.84 -10.55 6.74
N THR A 188 11.57 -9.61 7.34
CA THR A 188 11.58 -8.23 6.90
C THR A 188 12.83 -7.99 6.05
N LEU A 189 12.64 -7.28 4.95
CA LEU A 189 13.69 -7.02 3.96
C LEU A 189 14.07 -5.55 3.98
N GLU A 190 15.37 -5.27 3.94
CA GLU A 190 15.89 -3.91 3.83
C GLU A 190 15.47 -3.23 2.52
N PRO A 191 15.58 -1.88 2.44
CA PRO A 191 15.24 -1.11 1.26
C PRO A 191 15.93 -1.66 -0.01
N THR A 192 15.12 -2.09 -0.96
CA THR A 192 15.59 -2.72 -2.21
C THR A 192 14.62 -2.39 -3.34
N GLU A 193 15.08 -2.31 -4.59
CA GLU A 193 14.19 -2.13 -5.72
C GLU A 193 13.15 -3.27 -5.78
N GLU A 194 11.88 -2.91 -5.84
CA GLU A 194 10.74 -3.83 -5.81
C GLU A 194 10.83 -4.96 -6.86
N LYS A 195 11.40 -4.65 -8.04
CA LYS A 195 11.64 -5.66 -9.10
C LYS A 195 12.55 -6.81 -8.64
N HIS A 196 13.54 -6.54 -7.78
CA HIS A 196 14.42 -7.56 -7.22
C HIS A 196 13.66 -8.44 -6.23
N VAL A 197 12.86 -7.80 -5.34
CA VAL A 197 12.00 -8.52 -4.38
C VAL A 197 11.00 -9.40 -5.14
N ALA A 198 10.31 -8.85 -6.14
CA ALA A 198 9.33 -9.60 -6.94
C ALA A 198 9.94 -10.83 -7.64
N ARG A 199 11.17 -10.70 -8.17
CA ARG A 199 11.90 -11.82 -8.78
C ARG A 199 12.26 -12.89 -7.75
N ALA A 200 12.79 -12.49 -6.59
CA ALA A 200 13.13 -13.39 -5.51
C ALA A 200 11.90 -14.14 -4.98
N VAL A 201 10.79 -13.43 -4.74
CA VAL A 201 9.51 -14.02 -4.30
C VAL A 201 8.99 -15.03 -5.32
N LYS A 202 9.06 -14.72 -6.62
CA LYS A 202 8.67 -15.65 -7.70
C LYS A 202 9.54 -16.90 -7.74
N GLU A 203 10.83 -16.79 -7.43
CA GLU A 203 11.75 -17.93 -7.34
C GLU A 203 11.47 -18.76 -6.09
N ILE A 204 11.29 -18.11 -4.92
CA ILE A 204 10.93 -18.76 -3.65
C ILE A 204 9.62 -19.54 -3.80
N ALA A 205 8.63 -18.97 -4.49
CA ALA A 205 7.33 -19.62 -4.70
C ALA A 205 7.40 -20.98 -5.40
N ARG A 206 8.48 -21.24 -6.16
CA ARG A 206 8.69 -22.52 -6.87
C ARG A 206 9.31 -23.62 -6.00
N LEU A 207 9.69 -23.29 -4.77
CA LEU A 207 10.31 -24.25 -3.87
C LEU A 207 9.26 -25.22 -3.29
N GLY A 208 9.53 -26.52 -3.41
CA GLY A 208 8.57 -27.58 -3.07
C GLY A 208 8.25 -27.73 -1.57
N PHE A 209 8.81 -26.93 -0.70
CA PHE A 209 8.46 -26.88 0.73
C PHE A 209 7.36 -25.88 1.05
N ASN A 210 7.02 -24.98 0.16
CA ASN A 210 5.92 -24.06 0.40
C ASN A 210 4.60 -24.82 0.54
N ALA A 211 3.87 -24.53 1.60
CA ALA A 211 2.50 -24.99 1.79
C ALA A 211 1.51 -24.04 1.09
N GLU A 212 1.90 -22.75 1.00
CA GLU A 212 1.14 -21.68 0.35
C GLU A 212 2.07 -20.77 -0.47
N PRO A 213 1.53 -20.02 -1.43
CA PRO A 213 2.30 -19.01 -2.13
C PRO A 213 2.82 -17.93 -1.17
N PRO A 214 4.07 -17.48 -1.28
CA PRO A 214 4.60 -16.39 -0.48
C PRO A 214 3.74 -15.12 -0.58
N LEU A 215 3.56 -14.41 0.54
CA LEU A 215 2.92 -13.11 0.60
C LEU A 215 3.96 -12.03 0.81
N MET A 216 3.98 -11.01 -0.04
CA MET A 216 4.84 -9.85 0.11
C MET A 216 3.97 -8.60 0.28
N MET A 217 4.28 -7.77 1.26
CA MET A 217 3.68 -6.44 1.45
C MET A 217 4.79 -5.41 1.68
N PRO A 218 4.73 -4.22 1.07
CA PRO A 218 5.69 -3.17 1.38
C PRO A 218 5.38 -2.52 2.73
N PHE A 219 6.42 -2.04 3.38
CA PHE A 219 6.26 -1.07 4.45
C PHE A 219 5.96 0.30 3.85
N ALA A 220 5.03 1.03 4.46
CA ALA A 220 4.75 2.39 4.04
C ALA A 220 5.87 3.31 4.56
N GLU A 221 6.53 3.99 3.65
CA GLU A 221 7.41 5.11 3.97
C GLU A 221 6.53 6.33 4.29
N LEU A 222 6.13 6.44 5.54
CA LEU A 222 5.38 7.59 6.05
C LEU A 222 6.33 8.43 6.92
N PRO A 223 6.39 9.74 6.70
CA PRO A 223 7.21 10.65 7.49
C PRO A 223 6.67 10.80 8.90
#